data_64f6d0144e8dce50b5e035923aa58e54
#
_entry.id   64f6d0144e8dce50b5e035923aa58e54
#
_cell.length_a   1.000
_cell.length_b   1.000
_cell.length_c   1.000
_cell.angle_alpha   90.00
_cell.angle_beta   90.00
_cell.angle_gamma   90.00
#
_symmetry.space_group_name_H-M   'P 1'
#
loop_
_entity.id
_entity.type
_entity.pdbx_description
1 polymer ?
#
loop_
_entity_poly.entity_id
_entity_poly.type
_entity_poly.pdbx_seq_one_letter_code
_entity_poly.pdbx_strand_id
1 'polypeptide(L)'
;MVGTCFRVRPRRKITGMPPPRPVVPARRRALRVLAAAGAYAALRPAIAGEPVPVVGLGSWITFNVGSDPVARNACADVIRNFVAAGGRMIDSSPMYGSSQDVIGYGLGKAALAGRVFAADKVWISSGSEGREQIEQSRRKWQVNRFDLVQVHNLLNWQDHLPTLFAMKAAGQIRYVGITTSEGRRHRDIEQLMRSHPLDFVQVTYNPLDREVEARILPLARDRGIAVIVNRPFREGLLLRALARRPLPSWASDVDCKSWAQLVLKFIVAHPAVTCAIPATGNVAHVRENMAAASGPLPDAKLRERTIALVEGA
;
A
#
# COMPACT_ATOMS: atom_id res chain seq x y z
N MET A 1 -45.10 30.57 86.63
CA MET A 1 -44.02 30.86 85.61
C MET A 1 -43.64 29.55 85.00
N VAL A 2 -43.89 29.46 83.73
CA VAL A 2 -44.04 28.22 82.98
C VAL A 2 -42.70 27.89 82.27
N GLY A 3 -42.11 26.76 82.57
CA GLY A 3 -40.93 26.25 81.90
C GLY A 3 -41.27 25.15 80.89
N THR A 4 -41.07 25.39 79.58
CA THR A 4 -41.41 24.49 78.50
C THR A 4 -40.23 23.57 78.23
N CYS A 5 -40.45 22.29 78.37
CA CYS A 5 -39.47 21.21 78.13
C CYS A 5 -39.48 20.83 76.63
N PHE A 6 -38.38 21.02 75.89
CA PHE A 6 -38.23 20.54 74.53
C PHE A 6 -37.73 19.09 74.51
N ARG A 7 -38.54 18.18 73.93
CA ARG A 7 -38.17 16.79 73.63
C ARG A 7 -37.34 16.70 72.36
N VAL A 8 -36.12 16.21 72.46
CA VAL A 8 -35.27 15.84 71.31
C VAL A 8 -35.68 14.47 70.79
N ARG A 9 -36.03 14.41 69.50
CA ARG A 9 -36.30 13.13 68.81
C ARG A 9 -34.96 12.49 68.30
N PRO A 10 -34.82 11.15 68.35
CA PRO A 10 -33.61 10.47 67.89
C PRO A 10 -33.48 10.44 66.40
N ARG A 11 -32.26 10.65 65.85
CA ARG A 11 -31.90 10.55 64.50
C ARG A 11 -32.00 9.09 63.97
N ARG A 12 -32.73 8.87 62.88
CA ARG A 12 -32.73 7.60 62.16
C ARG A 12 -31.36 7.39 61.52
N LYS A 13 -30.74 6.22 61.69
CA LYS A 13 -29.58 5.71 60.97
C LYS A 13 -30.03 5.36 59.56
N ILE A 14 -29.41 5.99 58.55
CA ILE A 14 -29.51 5.62 57.16
C ILE A 14 -28.47 4.51 56.92
N THR A 15 -28.94 3.29 56.76
CA THR A 15 -28.13 2.13 56.39
C THR A 15 -28.05 2.03 54.89
N GLY A 16 -26.83 1.87 54.39
CA GLY A 16 -26.54 1.07 53.19
C GLY A 16 -26.68 1.76 51.86
N MET A 17 -25.66 2.51 51.46
CA MET A 17 -25.34 2.69 50.04
C MET A 17 -24.41 1.56 49.59
N PRO A 18 -24.68 0.86 48.47
CA PRO A 18 -23.76 -0.14 47.95
C PRO A 18 -22.48 0.54 47.43
N PRO A 19 -21.30 -0.14 47.47
CA PRO A 19 -20.05 0.44 47.04
C PRO A 19 -20.08 0.68 45.52
N PRO A 20 -19.41 1.75 45.03
CA PRO A 20 -19.35 2.04 43.58
C PRO A 20 -18.61 0.92 42.86
N ARG A 21 -19.18 0.50 41.73
CA ARG A 21 -18.54 -0.46 40.79
C ARG A 21 -17.20 0.11 40.28
N PRO A 22 -16.13 -0.69 40.21
CA PRO A 22 -14.85 -0.21 39.72
C PRO A 22 -14.99 0.22 38.25
N VAL A 23 -14.71 1.49 37.96
CA VAL A 23 -14.58 2.04 36.64
C VAL A 23 -13.27 1.50 36.06
N VAL A 24 -13.37 0.55 35.13
CA VAL A 24 -12.20 0.06 34.38
C VAL A 24 -11.76 1.17 33.42
N PRO A 25 -10.55 1.74 33.55
CA PRO A 25 -10.17 2.88 32.78
C PRO A 25 -10.03 2.50 31.30
N ALA A 26 -10.59 3.33 30.42
CA ALA A 26 -10.56 3.20 28.95
C ALA A 26 -9.15 3.05 28.34
N ARG A 27 -8.10 3.36 29.13
CA ARG A 27 -6.69 3.19 28.75
C ARG A 27 -6.26 1.74 28.42
N ARG A 28 -6.90 0.71 28.97
CA ARG A 28 -6.53 -0.69 28.66
C ARG A 28 -7.00 -1.17 27.29
N ARG A 29 -8.07 -0.58 26.71
CA ARG A 29 -8.51 -0.91 25.33
C ARG A 29 -7.64 -0.26 24.26
N ALA A 30 -7.18 0.97 24.47
CA ALA A 30 -6.29 1.66 23.57
C ALA A 30 -4.91 0.99 23.46
N LEU A 31 -4.37 0.48 24.58
CA LEU A 31 -3.08 -0.23 24.61
C LEU A 31 -3.12 -1.59 23.89
N ARG A 32 -4.25 -2.31 23.89
CA ARG A 32 -4.36 -3.58 23.16
C ARG A 32 -4.45 -3.39 21.65
N VAL A 33 -5.08 -2.33 21.16
CA VAL A 33 -5.14 -2.00 19.73
C VAL A 33 -3.79 -1.50 19.21
N LEU A 34 -3.05 -0.71 20.02
CA LEU A 34 -1.69 -0.26 19.69
C LEU A 34 -0.67 -1.41 19.71
N ALA A 35 -0.79 -2.38 20.62
CA ALA A 35 0.10 -3.55 20.65
C ALA A 35 -0.11 -4.48 19.45
N ALA A 36 -1.34 -4.66 18.96
CA ALA A 36 -1.62 -5.45 17.75
C ALA A 36 -1.10 -4.76 16.48
N ALA A 37 -1.24 -3.43 16.37
CA ALA A 37 -0.69 -2.66 15.26
C ALA A 37 0.85 -2.63 15.31
N GLY A 38 1.46 -2.55 16.50
CA GLY A 38 2.91 -2.57 16.70
C GLY A 38 3.57 -3.92 16.39
N ALA A 39 2.92 -5.05 16.73
CA ALA A 39 3.42 -6.39 16.43
C ALA A 39 3.37 -6.70 14.91
N TYR A 40 2.43 -6.09 14.19
CA TYR A 40 2.30 -6.25 12.74
C TYR A 40 3.35 -5.45 11.96
N ALA A 41 3.75 -4.28 12.47
CA ALA A 41 4.81 -3.45 11.88
C ALA A 41 6.21 -4.09 12.01
N ALA A 42 6.44 -4.90 13.05
CA ALA A 42 7.74 -5.52 13.32
C ALA A 42 8.09 -6.70 12.39
N LEU A 43 7.12 -7.24 11.63
CA LEU A 43 7.32 -8.38 10.72
C LEU A 43 7.49 -7.99 9.25
N ARG A 44 7.43 -6.70 8.91
CA ARG A 44 7.59 -6.22 7.53
C ARG A 44 8.94 -5.56 7.34
N PRO A 45 9.59 -5.73 6.17
CA PRO A 45 10.78 -4.96 5.86
C PRO A 45 10.42 -3.48 5.92
N ALA A 46 10.83 -2.82 7.00
CA ALA A 46 10.73 -1.37 7.11
C ALA A 46 11.75 -0.77 6.15
N ILE A 47 11.30 0.04 5.22
CA ILE A 47 12.20 0.79 4.35
C ILE A 47 12.81 1.90 5.21
N ALA A 48 14.07 1.74 5.62
CA ALA A 48 14.80 2.72 6.44
C ALA A 48 14.01 3.24 7.66
N GLY A 49 13.18 2.37 8.29
CA GLY A 49 12.38 2.72 9.48
C GLY A 49 11.05 3.41 9.19
N GLU A 50 10.70 3.68 7.93
CA GLU A 50 9.40 4.27 7.58
C GLU A 50 8.34 3.20 7.26
N PRO A 51 7.15 3.23 7.88
CA PRO A 51 6.07 2.35 7.52
C PRO A 51 5.48 2.76 6.17
N VAL A 52 5.70 1.96 5.13
CA VAL A 52 4.97 2.10 3.87
C VAL A 52 3.64 1.36 4.00
N PRO A 53 2.49 2.00 3.74
CA PRO A 53 1.20 1.33 3.72
C PRO A 53 1.21 0.17 2.73
N VAL A 54 0.61 -0.94 3.12
CA VAL A 54 0.66 -2.21 2.35
C VAL A 54 -0.16 -2.20 1.07
N VAL A 55 -1.04 -1.21 0.92
CA VAL A 55 -1.80 -0.95 -0.31
C VAL A 55 -1.44 0.45 -0.79
N GLY A 56 -0.90 0.52 -1.99
CA GLY A 56 -0.60 1.74 -2.73
C GLY A 56 -1.61 1.97 -3.85
N LEU A 57 -1.30 2.92 -4.73
CA LEU A 57 -2.11 3.29 -5.88
C LEU A 57 -1.25 3.22 -7.16
N GLY A 58 -1.56 2.28 -8.06
CA GLY A 58 -1.03 2.25 -9.41
C GLY A 58 -1.80 3.20 -10.32
N SER A 59 -1.18 3.63 -11.41
CA SER A 59 -1.77 4.59 -12.37
C SER A 59 -1.88 4.06 -13.80
N TRP A 60 -1.39 2.87 -14.10
CA TRP A 60 -1.42 2.28 -15.44
C TRP A 60 -2.84 2.24 -16.00
N ILE A 61 -3.03 2.77 -17.21
CA ILE A 61 -4.31 2.91 -17.94
C ILE A 61 -5.28 3.88 -17.24
N THR A 62 -5.49 3.75 -15.93
CA THR A 62 -6.56 4.43 -15.19
C THR A 62 -6.37 5.94 -15.03
N PHE A 63 -5.13 6.42 -15.14
CA PHE A 63 -4.78 7.84 -15.10
C PHE A 63 -4.35 8.40 -16.47
N ASN A 64 -4.39 7.58 -17.54
CA ASN A 64 -4.13 8.07 -18.89
C ASN A 64 -5.39 8.69 -19.52
N VAL A 65 -5.83 9.81 -18.96
CA VAL A 65 -7.10 10.49 -19.32
C VAL A 65 -6.89 11.78 -20.13
N GLY A 66 -5.65 12.05 -20.52
CA GLY A 66 -5.32 13.24 -21.32
C GLY A 66 -5.59 14.54 -20.58
N SER A 67 -6.18 15.51 -21.27
CA SER A 67 -6.50 16.86 -20.76
C SER A 67 -7.98 17.05 -20.39
N ASP A 68 -8.83 16.02 -20.49
CA ASP A 68 -10.25 16.08 -20.13
C ASP A 68 -10.42 16.54 -18.68
N PRO A 69 -11.03 17.70 -18.41
CA PRO A 69 -11.13 18.24 -17.07
C PRO A 69 -12.02 17.39 -16.16
N VAL A 70 -13.05 16.70 -16.67
CA VAL A 70 -13.94 15.85 -15.89
C VAL A 70 -13.18 14.61 -15.42
N ALA A 71 -12.49 13.93 -16.33
CA ALA A 71 -11.70 12.74 -16.01
C ALA A 71 -10.51 13.07 -15.10
N ARG A 72 -9.81 14.22 -15.31
CA ARG A 72 -8.74 14.66 -14.41
C ARG A 72 -9.24 14.96 -13.00
N ASN A 73 -10.42 15.57 -12.87
CA ASN A 73 -11.05 15.80 -11.58
C ASN A 73 -11.42 14.49 -10.88
N ALA A 74 -11.93 13.51 -11.61
CA ALA A 74 -12.20 12.18 -11.06
C ALA A 74 -10.91 11.51 -10.54
N CYS A 75 -9.80 11.60 -11.27
CA CYS A 75 -8.49 11.12 -10.82
C CYS A 75 -7.99 11.89 -9.58
N ALA A 76 -8.20 13.21 -9.51
CA ALA A 76 -7.87 14.00 -8.32
C ALA A 76 -8.67 13.54 -7.09
N ASP A 77 -9.95 13.20 -7.27
CA ASP A 77 -10.80 12.66 -6.21
C ASP A 77 -10.33 11.28 -5.74
N VAL A 78 -9.84 10.44 -6.66
CA VAL A 78 -9.20 9.15 -6.35
C VAL A 78 -7.98 9.37 -5.45
N ILE A 79 -7.06 10.28 -5.83
CA ILE A 79 -5.85 10.60 -5.03
C ILE A 79 -6.25 11.12 -3.65
N ARG A 80 -7.20 12.06 -3.58
CA ARG A 80 -7.66 12.62 -2.31
C ARG A 80 -8.24 11.56 -1.37
N ASN A 81 -9.11 10.69 -1.88
CA ASN A 81 -9.70 9.60 -1.08
C ASN A 81 -8.66 8.56 -0.70
N PHE A 82 -7.68 8.26 -1.56
CA PHE A 82 -6.58 7.35 -1.28
C PHE A 82 -5.75 7.84 -0.08
N VAL A 83 -5.32 9.11 -0.10
CA VAL A 83 -4.55 9.70 1.01
C VAL A 83 -5.40 9.83 2.27
N ALA A 84 -6.67 10.19 2.16
CA ALA A 84 -7.60 10.26 3.29
C ALA A 84 -7.82 8.89 3.96
N ALA A 85 -7.76 7.80 3.19
CA ALA A 85 -7.81 6.42 3.70
C ALA A 85 -6.47 5.90 4.27
N GLY A 86 -5.45 6.76 4.39
CA GLY A 86 -4.13 6.41 4.92
C GLY A 86 -3.13 5.92 3.88
N GLY A 87 -3.49 5.93 2.60
CA GLY A 87 -2.60 5.58 1.50
C GLY A 87 -1.48 6.60 1.32
N ARG A 88 -0.31 6.14 0.89
CA ARG A 88 0.85 7.01 0.65
C ARG A 88 1.54 6.75 -0.67
N MET A 89 1.84 5.50 -1.03
CA MET A 89 2.59 5.18 -2.24
C MET A 89 1.71 5.33 -3.48
N ILE A 90 2.11 6.22 -4.39
CA ILE A 90 1.56 6.32 -5.75
C ILE A 90 2.67 5.92 -6.73
N ASP A 91 2.37 5.00 -7.65
CA ASP A 91 3.32 4.49 -8.65
C ASP A 91 2.88 4.85 -10.06
N SER A 92 3.80 5.41 -10.86
CA SER A 92 3.60 5.74 -12.26
C SER A 92 4.83 5.42 -13.12
N SER A 93 4.79 5.86 -14.38
CA SER A 93 5.89 5.73 -15.33
C SER A 93 5.74 6.71 -16.50
N PRO A 94 6.83 7.19 -17.12
CA PRO A 94 6.78 7.91 -18.37
C PRO A 94 6.05 7.16 -19.52
N MET A 95 6.04 5.83 -19.44
CA MET A 95 5.35 4.95 -20.39
C MET A 95 3.81 5.06 -20.31
N TYR A 96 3.26 5.64 -19.24
CA TYR A 96 1.82 5.58 -18.97
C TYR A 96 1.03 6.77 -19.54
N GLY A 97 1.46 7.30 -20.68
CA GLY A 97 0.79 8.40 -21.38
C GLY A 97 0.70 9.67 -20.51
N SER A 98 -0.50 10.17 -20.28
CA SER A 98 -0.74 11.39 -19.50
C SER A 98 -0.74 11.18 -17.98
N SER A 99 -0.52 9.95 -17.47
CA SER A 99 -0.67 9.63 -16.05
C SER A 99 0.12 10.54 -15.12
N GLN A 100 1.37 10.88 -15.48
CA GLN A 100 2.23 11.74 -14.66
C GLN A 100 1.67 13.17 -14.54
N ASP A 101 1.19 13.76 -15.63
CA ASP A 101 0.57 15.07 -15.64
C ASP A 101 -0.75 15.09 -14.85
N VAL A 102 -1.52 14.00 -14.93
CA VAL A 102 -2.79 13.84 -14.19
C VAL A 102 -2.53 13.67 -12.70
N ILE A 103 -1.48 12.94 -12.30
CA ILE A 103 -1.07 12.83 -10.90
C ILE A 103 -0.66 14.20 -10.37
N GLY A 104 0.20 14.93 -11.09
CA GLY A 104 0.62 16.28 -10.68
C GLY A 104 -0.55 17.23 -10.51
N TYR A 105 -1.50 17.23 -11.46
CA TYR A 105 -2.75 17.97 -11.34
C TYR A 105 -3.53 17.60 -10.06
N GLY A 106 -3.70 16.32 -9.79
CA GLY A 106 -4.43 15.83 -8.62
C GLY A 106 -3.74 16.18 -7.29
N LEU A 107 -2.42 16.02 -7.22
CA LEU A 107 -1.62 16.37 -6.05
C LEU A 107 -1.66 17.89 -5.78
N GLY A 108 -1.51 18.72 -6.81
CA GLY A 108 -1.59 20.19 -6.70
C GLY A 108 -2.97 20.64 -6.25
N LYS A 109 -4.03 20.13 -6.89
CA LYS A 109 -5.43 20.48 -6.55
C LYS A 109 -5.80 20.15 -5.10
N ALA A 110 -5.24 19.06 -4.56
CA ALA A 110 -5.52 18.61 -3.20
C ALA A 110 -4.48 19.05 -2.16
N ALA A 111 -3.43 19.79 -2.57
CA ALA A 111 -2.27 20.16 -1.74
C ALA A 111 -1.61 18.96 -1.05
N LEU A 112 -1.38 17.87 -1.79
CA LEU A 112 -0.92 16.57 -1.26
C LEU A 112 0.50 16.18 -1.70
N ALA A 113 1.21 17.00 -2.49
CA ALA A 113 2.54 16.68 -3.04
C ALA A 113 3.57 16.23 -1.98
N GLY A 114 3.57 16.85 -0.79
CA GLY A 114 4.44 16.48 0.32
C GLY A 114 3.93 15.33 1.21
N ARG A 115 2.78 14.73 0.89
CA ARG A 115 2.13 13.72 1.71
C ARG A 115 2.14 12.32 1.11
N VAL A 116 2.63 12.18 -0.12
CA VAL A 116 2.72 10.91 -0.83
C VAL A 116 4.15 10.41 -0.90
N PHE A 117 4.32 9.09 -0.97
CA PHE A 117 5.54 8.43 -1.39
C PHE A 117 5.47 8.34 -2.92
N ALA A 118 6.21 9.20 -3.60
CA ALA A 118 6.20 9.30 -5.06
C ALA A 118 7.15 8.27 -5.66
N ALA A 119 6.59 7.23 -6.30
CA ALA A 119 7.33 6.19 -7.00
C ALA A 119 7.16 6.34 -8.51
N ASP A 120 8.25 6.50 -9.22
CA ASP A 120 8.25 6.62 -10.69
C ASP A 120 9.35 5.75 -11.30
N LYS A 121 9.48 5.81 -12.62
CA LYS A 121 10.39 4.95 -13.37
C LYS A 121 11.18 5.75 -14.39
N VAL A 122 12.34 5.23 -14.78
CA VAL A 122 13.02 5.64 -16.00
C VAL A 122 12.71 4.62 -17.10
N TRP A 123 12.31 5.11 -18.26
CA TRP A 123 11.95 4.28 -19.42
C TRP A 123 12.34 4.97 -20.71
N ILE A 124 13.62 4.88 -21.06
CA ILE A 124 14.22 5.41 -22.29
C ILE A 124 15.40 4.54 -22.65
N SER A 125 15.63 4.34 -23.95
CA SER A 125 16.76 3.53 -24.44
C SER A 125 18.10 4.29 -24.40
N SER A 126 18.07 5.62 -24.40
CA SER A 126 19.27 6.45 -24.27
C SER A 126 19.68 6.58 -22.80
N GLY A 127 20.87 6.09 -22.46
CA GLY A 127 21.40 6.19 -21.10
C GLY A 127 21.72 7.63 -20.69
N SER A 128 22.18 8.46 -21.64
CA SER A 128 22.51 9.87 -21.39
C SER A 128 21.29 10.75 -21.09
N GLU A 129 20.11 10.36 -21.59
CA GLU A 129 18.86 11.11 -21.43
C GLU A 129 18.05 10.67 -20.20
N GLY A 130 18.44 9.60 -19.51
CA GLY A 130 17.71 9.05 -18.38
C GLY A 130 17.50 10.06 -17.25
N ARG A 131 18.52 10.83 -16.91
CA ARG A 131 18.43 11.89 -15.88
C ARG A 131 17.42 12.96 -16.28
N GLU A 132 17.45 13.44 -17.53
CA GLU A 132 16.54 14.47 -18.01
C GLU A 132 15.09 13.95 -18.02
N GLN A 133 14.86 12.69 -18.42
CA GLN A 133 13.53 12.09 -18.35
C GLN A 133 12.99 12.07 -16.91
N ILE A 134 13.81 11.73 -15.93
CA ILE A 134 13.42 11.75 -14.50
C ILE A 134 13.06 13.17 -14.06
N GLU A 135 13.83 14.18 -14.46
CA GLU A 135 13.55 15.58 -14.14
C GLU A 135 12.26 16.08 -14.82
N GLN A 136 12.00 15.67 -16.05
CA GLN A 136 10.73 15.95 -16.72
C GLN A 136 9.55 15.30 -15.98
N SER A 137 9.70 14.05 -15.57
CA SER A 137 8.70 13.34 -14.75
C SER A 137 8.45 14.07 -13.43
N ARG A 138 9.50 14.53 -12.76
CA ARG A 138 9.39 15.29 -11.49
C ARG A 138 8.61 16.60 -11.68
N ARG A 139 8.86 17.33 -12.77
CA ARG A 139 8.11 18.53 -13.11
C ARG A 139 6.63 18.23 -13.38
N LYS A 140 6.32 17.16 -14.10
CA LYS A 140 4.94 16.70 -14.36
C LYS A 140 4.20 16.35 -13.07
N TRP A 141 4.86 15.63 -12.17
CA TRP A 141 4.29 15.29 -10.86
C TRP A 141 4.18 16.48 -9.90
N GLN A 142 4.86 17.60 -10.17
CA GLN A 142 4.93 18.78 -9.30
C GLN A 142 5.43 18.42 -7.89
N VAL A 143 6.40 17.50 -7.79
CA VAL A 143 7.04 17.11 -6.52
C VAL A 143 8.47 17.65 -6.45
N ASN A 144 8.97 17.87 -5.24
CA ASN A 144 10.34 18.35 -5.04
C ASN A 144 11.37 17.26 -5.37
N ARG A 145 11.03 16.01 -5.09
CA ARG A 145 11.89 14.84 -5.26
C ARG A 145 11.03 13.58 -5.35
N PHE A 146 11.46 12.61 -6.12
CA PHE A 146 10.91 11.24 -6.03
C PHE A 146 11.46 10.52 -4.81
N ASP A 147 10.62 9.74 -4.16
CA ASP A 147 11.06 8.80 -3.14
C ASP A 147 11.72 7.58 -3.79
N LEU A 148 11.13 7.04 -4.84
CA LEU A 148 11.65 5.88 -5.54
C LEU A 148 11.70 6.12 -7.05
N VAL A 149 12.83 5.81 -7.67
CA VAL A 149 12.93 5.69 -9.13
C VAL A 149 13.40 4.28 -9.49
N GLN A 150 12.70 3.66 -10.44
CA GLN A 150 12.92 2.28 -10.85
C GLN A 150 13.29 2.20 -12.33
N VAL A 151 14.21 1.30 -12.71
CA VAL A 151 14.43 0.98 -14.12
C VAL A 151 13.27 0.15 -14.64
N HIS A 152 12.47 0.71 -15.55
CA HIS A 152 11.24 0.09 -16.05
C HIS A 152 11.52 -1.04 -17.03
N ASN A 153 11.03 -2.24 -16.73
CA ASN A 153 11.21 -3.45 -17.53
C ASN A 153 12.69 -3.77 -17.84
N LEU A 154 13.59 -3.32 -16.96
CA LEU A 154 15.04 -3.43 -17.11
C LEU A 154 15.56 -2.85 -18.46
N LEU A 155 14.86 -1.86 -19.03
CA LEU A 155 15.29 -1.18 -20.25
C LEU A 155 16.59 -0.42 -19.98
N ASN A 156 17.64 -0.78 -20.71
CA ASN A 156 18.97 -0.18 -20.60
C ASN A 156 19.46 0.00 -19.13
N TRP A 157 19.24 -1.03 -18.31
CA TRP A 157 19.57 -0.98 -16.88
C TRP A 157 21.06 -0.74 -16.62
N GLN A 158 21.92 -1.16 -17.56
CA GLN A 158 23.38 -1.00 -17.45
C GLN A 158 23.80 0.46 -17.32
N ASP A 159 23.14 1.38 -18.02
CA ASP A 159 23.40 2.81 -17.95
C ASP A 159 22.56 3.51 -16.89
N HIS A 160 21.31 3.05 -16.69
CA HIS A 160 20.39 3.72 -15.77
C HIS A 160 20.71 3.44 -14.30
N LEU A 161 21.10 2.21 -13.90
CA LEU A 161 21.39 1.91 -12.50
C LEU A 161 22.56 2.76 -11.94
N PRO A 162 23.72 2.89 -12.60
CA PRO A 162 24.76 3.80 -12.14
C PRO A 162 24.26 5.24 -11.97
N THR A 163 23.46 5.73 -12.92
CA THR A 163 22.85 7.07 -12.86
C THR A 163 21.94 7.21 -11.63
N LEU A 164 21.07 6.24 -11.38
CA LEU A 164 20.16 6.26 -10.23
C LEU A 164 20.92 6.19 -8.90
N PHE A 165 21.97 5.37 -8.80
CA PHE A 165 22.79 5.31 -7.59
C PHE A 165 23.53 6.64 -7.34
N ALA A 166 24.03 7.30 -8.39
CA ALA A 166 24.63 8.62 -8.27
C ALA A 166 23.59 9.67 -7.83
N MET A 167 22.37 9.65 -8.37
CA MET A 167 21.28 10.53 -7.95
C MET A 167 20.87 10.28 -6.50
N LYS A 168 20.84 9.02 -6.05
CA LYS A 168 20.58 8.67 -4.65
C LYS A 168 21.66 9.21 -3.73
N ALA A 169 22.93 9.02 -4.08
CA ALA A 169 24.06 9.52 -3.31
C ALA A 169 24.06 11.06 -3.18
N ALA A 170 23.59 11.76 -4.24
CA ALA A 170 23.42 13.21 -4.24
C ALA A 170 22.12 13.69 -3.56
N GLY A 171 21.29 12.79 -3.00
CA GLY A 171 20.02 13.13 -2.35
C GLY A 171 18.91 13.58 -3.30
N GLN A 172 19.08 13.42 -4.61
CA GLN A 172 18.11 13.80 -5.64
C GLN A 172 16.92 12.84 -5.73
N ILE A 173 17.14 11.58 -5.35
CA ILE A 173 16.11 10.55 -5.11
C ILE A 173 16.43 9.85 -3.79
N ARG A 174 15.43 9.19 -3.18
CA ARG A 174 15.67 8.49 -1.90
C ARG A 174 16.06 7.03 -2.10
N TYR A 175 15.39 6.34 -3.02
CA TYR A 175 15.52 4.91 -3.22
C TYR A 175 15.66 4.56 -4.71
N VAL A 176 16.36 3.45 -4.96
CA VAL A 176 16.60 2.88 -6.30
C VAL A 176 15.96 1.51 -6.39
N GLY A 177 15.26 1.24 -7.50
CA GLY A 177 14.64 -0.04 -7.75
C GLY A 177 14.73 -0.49 -9.19
N ILE A 178 14.23 -1.71 -9.42
CA ILE A 178 14.03 -2.29 -10.74
C ILE A 178 12.64 -2.90 -10.83
N THR A 179 12.08 -3.00 -12.04
CA THR A 179 10.75 -3.59 -12.22
C THR A 179 10.63 -4.37 -13.52
N THR A 180 9.81 -5.41 -13.43
CA THR A 180 9.26 -6.12 -14.60
C THR A 180 7.79 -6.43 -14.35
N SER A 181 7.10 -6.92 -15.39
CA SER A 181 5.71 -7.37 -15.28
C SER A 181 5.50 -8.69 -16.03
N GLU A 182 4.39 -9.37 -15.73
CA GLU A 182 3.95 -10.57 -16.44
C GLU A 182 4.92 -11.76 -16.37
N GLY A 183 5.64 -11.93 -15.26
CA GLY A 183 6.60 -13.02 -15.08
C GLY A 183 7.84 -12.92 -15.96
N ARG A 184 8.04 -11.80 -16.66
CA ARG A 184 9.16 -11.63 -17.59
C ARG A 184 10.47 -11.35 -16.86
N ARG A 185 11.58 -11.85 -17.43
CA ARG A 185 12.95 -11.53 -17.00
C ARG A 185 13.25 -11.82 -15.52
N HIS A 186 12.61 -12.81 -14.92
CA HIS A 186 12.83 -13.15 -13.51
C HIS A 186 14.30 -13.54 -13.22
N ARG A 187 14.99 -14.16 -14.18
CA ARG A 187 16.42 -14.49 -14.03
C ARG A 187 17.29 -13.23 -13.95
N ASP A 188 16.99 -12.23 -14.80
CA ASP A 188 17.72 -10.96 -14.79
C ASP A 188 17.43 -10.19 -13.48
N ILE A 189 16.16 -10.16 -13.05
CA ILE A 189 15.77 -9.59 -11.76
C ILE A 189 16.59 -10.21 -10.63
N GLU A 190 16.62 -11.53 -10.55
CA GLU A 190 17.37 -12.25 -9.51
C GLU A 190 18.87 -11.93 -9.55
N GLN A 191 19.47 -11.92 -10.74
CA GLN A 191 20.88 -11.59 -10.92
C GLN A 191 21.17 -10.15 -10.43
N LEU A 192 20.35 -9.18 -10.81
CA LEU A 192 20.51 -7.79 -10.40
C LEU A 192 20.29 -7.59 -8.90
N MET A 193 19.32 -8.27 -8.33
CA MET A 193 19.11 -8.27 -6.88
C MET A 193 20.32 -8.84 -6.12
N ARG A 194 21.07 -9.79 -6.69
CA ARG A 194 22.28 -10.36 -6.07
C ARG A 194 23.49 -9.44 -6.19
N SER A 195 23.61 -8.71 -7.29
CA SER A 195 24.84 -7.98 -7.67
C SER A 195 24.79 -6.47 -7.37
N HIS A 196 23.60 -5.90 -7.10
CA HIS A 196 23.45 -4.46 -6.88
C HIS A 196 22.77 -4.15 -5.54
N PRO A 197 23.09 -2.99 -4.91
CA PRO A 197 22.48 -2.56 -3.65
C PRO A 197 21.10 -1.90 -3.90
N LEU A 198 20.16 -2.68 -4.41
CA LEU A 198 18.79 -2.22 -4.69
C LEU A 198 18.00 -2.06 -3.39
N ASP A 199 17.19 -1.02 -3.33
CA ASP A 199 16.25 -0.80 -2.23
C ASP A 199 14.89 -1.47 -2.52
N PHE A 200 14.48 -1.52 -3.80
CA PHE A 200 13.18 -2.03 -4.22
C PHE A 200 13.27 -2.95 -5.42
N VAL A 201 12.37 -3.91 -5.44
CA VAL A 201 12.00 -4.68 -6.64
C VAL A 201 10.50 -4.63 -6.83
N GLN A 202 10.05 -4.42 -8.07
CA GLN A 202 8.62 -4.45 -8.41
C GLN A 202 8.36 -5.59 -9.39
N VAL A 203 7.46 -6.50 -9.03
CA VAL A 203 7.15 -7.72 -9.79
C VAL A 203 5.66 -8.04 -9.76
N THR A 204 5.19 -8.82 -10.73
CA THR A 204 3.83 -9.36 -10.71
C THR A 204 3.71 -10.48 -9.68
N TYR A 205 2.67 -10.39 -8.85
CA TYR A 205 2.31 -11.41 -7.89
C TYR A 205 0.82 -11.35 -7.55
N ASN A 206 0.13 -12.47 -7.67
CA ASN A 206 -1.28 -12.65 -7.29
C ASN A 206 -1.57 -14.16 -7.18
N PRO A 207 -2.78 -14.61 -6.82
CA PRO A 207 -3.06 -16.04 -6.68
C PRO A 207 -2.81 -16.92 -7.92
N LEU A 208 -2.75 -16.34 -9.13
CA LEU A 208 -2.45 -17.05 -10.38
C LEU A 208 -0.99 -16.92 -10.83
N ASP A 209 -0.35 -15.77 -10.55
CA ASP A 209 1.03 -15.48 -10.96
C ASP A 209 1.92 -15.56 -9.72
N ARG A 210 2.44 -16.77 -9.40
CA ARG A 210 3.16 -17.06 -8.13
C ARG A 210 4.62 -17.44 -8.30
N GLU A 211 5.17 -17.39 -9.51
CA GLU A 211 6.54 -17.83 -9.80
C GLU A 211 7.59 -17.12 -8.94
N VAL A 212 7.29 -15.88 -8.51
CA VAL A 212 8.18 -15.09 -7.65
C VAL A 212 8.35 -15.68 -6.25
N GLU A 213 7.41 -16.53 -5.78
CA GLU A 213 7.51 -17.20 -4.47
C GLU A 213 8.71 -18.16 -4.38
N ALA A 214 9.12 -18.74 -5.53
CA ALA A 214 10.18 -19.72 -5.54
C ALA A 214 11.57 -19.12 -5.27
N ARG A 215 11.86 -17.91 -5.76
CA ARG A 215 13.22 -17.34 -5.75
C ARG A 215 13.28 -15.86 -5.41
N ILE A 216 12.43 -15.01 -6.02
CA ILE A 216 12.54 -13.55 -5.91
C ILE A 216 12.11 -13.08 -4.52
N LEU A 217 10.97 -13.55 -4.01
CA LEU A 217 10.49 -13.14 -2.69
C LEU A 217 11.40 -13.60 -1.54
N PRO A 218 11.92 -14.87 -1.52
CA PRO A 218 12.94 -15.27 -0.55
C PRO A 218 14.21 -14.40 -0.64
N LEU A 219 14.74 -14.18 -1.84
CA LEU A 219 15.93 -13.36 -2.05
C LEU A 219 15.73 -11.90 -1.60
N ALA A 220 14.56 -11.33 -1.86
CA ALA A 220 14.23 -9.97 -1.41
C ALA A 220 14.28 -9.86 0.11
N ARG A 221 13.68 -10.83 0.81
CA ARG A 221 13.72 -10.89 2.28
C ARG A 221 15.15 -11.04 2.81
N ASP A 222 15.93 -11.95 2.25
CA ASP A 222 17.30 -12.23 2.70
C ASP A 222 18.25 -11.04 2.48
N ARG A 223 17.97 -10.20 1.48
CA ARG A 223 18.76 -9.01 1.17
C ARG A 223 18.16 -7.69 1.70
N GLY A 224 17.02 -7.73 2.37
CA GLY A 224 16.34 -6.53 2.86
C GLY A 224 15.80 -5.62 1.74
N ILE A 225 15.52 -6.19 0.56
CA ILE A 225 14.95 -5.45 -0.59
C ILE A 225 13.44 -5.41 -0.43
N ALA A 226 12.86 -4.21 -0.50
CA ALA A 226 11.41 -4.04 -0.44
C ALA A 226 10.72 -4.51 -1.73
N VAL A 227 9.57 -5.16 -1.60
CA VAL A 227 8.83 -5.72 -2.73
C VAL A 227 7.54 -4.94 -2.98
N ILE A 228 7.43 -4.37 -4.17
CA ILE A 228 6.18 -3.81 -4.70
C ILE A 228 5.55 -4.85 -5.63
N VAL A 229 4.25 -5.08 -5.45
CA VAL A 229 3.49 -5.99 -6.29
C VAL A 229 2.65 -5.21 -7.28
N ASN A 230 2.97 -5.36 -8.57
CA ASN A 230 2.15 -4.87 -9.67
C ASN A 230 1.16 -5.93 -10.17
N ARG A 231 0.18 -5.52 -10.99
CA ARG A 231 -0.85 -6.39 -11.60
C ARG A 231 -1.58 -7.31 -10.60
N PRO A 232 -1.95 -6.84 -9.40
CA PRO A 232 -2.60 -7.69 -8.40
C PRO A 232 -3.89 -8.33 -8.91
N PHE A 233 -4.57 -7.69 -9.87
CA PHE A 233 -5.83 -8.13 -10.46
C PHE A 233 -5.71 -8.53 -11.94
N ARG A 234 -4.48 -8.70 -12.49
CA ARG A 234 -4.26 -9.00 -13.93
C ARG A 234 -5.06 -8.05 -14.84
N GLU A 235 -4.95 -6.74 -14.61
CA GLU A 235 -5.72 -5.69 -15.32
C GLU A 235 -7.26 -5.86 -15.19
N GLY A 236 -7.69 -6.39 -14.06
CA GLY A 236 -9.11 -6.64 -13.77
C GLY A 236 -9.64 -7.96 -14.34
N LEU A 237 -8.84 -8.72 -15.12
CA LEU A 237 -9.26 -10.03 -15.64
C LEU A 237 -9.61 -10.99 -14.51
N LEU A 238 -8.78 -11.04 -13.47
CA LEU A 238 -9.00 -11.89 -12.31
C LEU A 238 -10.32 -11.57 -11.59
N LEU A 239 -10.61 -10.29 -11.37
CA LEU A 239 -11.85 -9.89 -10.72
C LEU A 239 -13.08 -10.15 -11.60
N ARG A 240 -12.95 -10.01 -12.93
CA ARG A 240 -14.04 -10.36 -13.86
C ARG A 240 -14.36 -11.86 -13.84
N ALA A 241 -13.35 -12.72 -13.80
CA ALA A 241 -13.53 -14.17 -13.69
C ALA A 241 -14.25 -14.56 -12.38
N LEU A 242 -13.92 -13.87 -11.28
CA LEU A 242 -14.48 -14.13 -9.95
C LEU A 242 -15.86 -13.47 -9.72
N ALA A 243 -16.28 -12.50 -10.53
CA ALA A 243 -17.46 -11.66 -10.30
C ALA A 243 -18.77 -12.44 -10.17
N ARG A 244 -18.88 -13.62 -10.82
CA ARG A 244 -20.07 -14.48 -10.77
C ARG A 244 -20.04 -15.52 -9.66
N ARG A 245 -18.94 -15.60 -8.90
CA ARG A 245 -18.79 -16.56 -7.80
C ARG A 245 -19.11 -15.89 -6.47
N PRO A 246 -19.84 -16.59 -5.58
CA PRO A 246 -20.03 -16.09 -4.23
C PRO A 246 -18.67 -16.00 -3.52
N LEU A 247 -18.50 -14.96 -2.70
CA LEU A 247 -17.36 -14.88 -1.81
C LEU A 247 -17.42 -16.07 -0.83
N PRO A 248 -16.32 -16.78 -0.57
CA PRO A 248 -16.35 -17.91 0.34
C PRO A 248 -16.71 -17.47 1.76
N SER A 249 -17.47 -18.30 2.50
CA SER A 249 -17.94 -17.96 3.85
C SER A 249 -16.82 -17.58 4.82
N TRP A 250 -15.65 -18.21 4.70
CA TRP A 250 -14.47 -17.93 5.52
C TRP A 250 -13.77 -16.59 5.17
N ALA A 251 -14.19 -15.88 4.12
CA ALA A 251 -13.65 -14.55 3.84
C ALA A 251 -13.97 -13.55 4.96
N SER A 252 -15.04 -13.79 5.73
CA SER A 252 -15.36 -13.03 6.94
C SER A 252 -14.32 -13.18 8.05
N ASP A 253 -13.60 -14.30 8.13
CA ASP A 253 -12.57 -14.57 9.14
C ASP A 253 -11.36 -13.61 8.98
N VAL A 254 -11.21 -13.07 7.78
CA VAL A 254 -10.19 -12.08 7.44
C VAL A 254 -10.79 -10.71 7.04
N ASP A 255 -12.00 -10.40 7.50
CA ASP A 255 -12.70 -9.14 7.26
C ASP A 255 -12.83 -8.75 5.78
N CYS A 256 -12.91 -9.72 4.87
CA CYS A 256 -13.10 -9.48 3.44
C CYS A 256 -14.60 -9.46 3.07
N LYS A 257 -14.98 -8.40 2.37
CA LYS A 257 -16.36 -8.20 1.84
C LYS A 257 -16.42 -8.31 0.32
N SER A 258 -15.29 -8.52 -0.34
CA SER A 258 -15.20 -8.64 -1.79
C SER A 258 -13.98 -9.46 -2.23
N TRP A 259 -14.02 -9.91 -3.48
CA TRP A 259 -12.88 -10.59 -4.10
C TRP A 259 -11.64 -9.70 -4.21
N ALA A 260 -11.80 -8.40 -4.45
CA ALA A 260 -10.68 -7.48 -4.50
C ALA A 260 -9.93 -7.43 -3.15
N GLN A 261 -10.67 -7.36 -2.04
CA GLN A 261 -10.08 -7.41 -0.70
C GLN A 261 -9.40 -8.74 -0.41
N LEU A 262 -10.02 -9.87 -0.78
CA LEU A 262 -9.45 -11.20 -0.54
C LEU A 262 -8.14 -11.40 -1.34
N VAL A 263 -8.12 -11.01 -2.62
CA VAL A 263 -6.92 -11.09 -3.47
C VAL A 263 -5.81 -10.16 -2.94
N LEU A 264 -6.13 -8.93 -2.53
CA LEU A 264 -5.14 -8.03 -1.95
C LEU A 264 -4.60 -8.56 -0.62
N LYS A 265 -5.46 -9.08 0.26
CA LYS A 265 -5.02 -9.69 1.52
C LYS A 265 -4.16 -10.93 1.30
N PHE A 266 -4.47 -11.76 0.30
CA PHE A 266 -3.60 -12.85 -0.12
C PHE A 266 -2.18 -12.36 -0.44
N ILE A 267 -2.07 -11.28 -1.22
CA ILE A 267 -0.79 -10.70 -1.64
C ILE A 267 -0.03 -10.13 -0.44
N VAL A 268 -0.69 -9.25 0.33
CA VAL A 268 -0.03 -8.54 1.42
C VAL A 268 0.18 -9.39 2.68
N ALA A 269 -0.41 -10.58 2.75
CA ALA A 269 -0.10 -11.58 3.77
C ALA A 269 1.26 -12.25 3.57
N HIS A 270 1.84 -12.20 2.37
CA HIS A 270 3.16 -12.78 2.16
C HIS A 270 4.23 -11.91 2.87
N PRO A 271 5.07 -12.50 3.76
CA PRO A 271 5.96 -11.73 4.63
C PRO A 271 7.04 -10.92 3.89
N ALA A 272 7.39 -11.29 2.66
CA ALA A 272 8.34 -10.54 1.83
C ALA A 272 7.69 -9.38 1.06
N VAL A 273 6.36 -9.29 1.00
CA VAL A 273 5.67 -8.22 0.27
C VAL A 273 5.56 -6.96 1.12
N THR A 274 6.01 -5.85 0.57
CA THR A 274 5.93 -4.53 1.21
C THR A 274 4.65 -3.81 0.85
N CYS A 275 4.30 -3.75 -0.44
CA CYS A 275 3.15 -2.98 -0.92
C CYS A 275 2.56 -3.59 -2.20
N ALA A 276 1.24 -3.67 -2.31
CA ALA A 276 0.56 -3.96 -3.58
C ALA A 276 -0.02 -2.65 -4.16
N ILE A 277 0.09 -2.47 -5.48
CA ILE A 277 -0.32 -1.23 -6.16
C ILE A 277 -1.47 -1.46 -7.16
N PRO A 278 -2.70 -1.76 -6.69
CA PRO A 278 -3.86 -1.82 -7.57
C PRO A 278 -4.11 -0.45 -8.23
N ALA A 279 -4.40 -0.45 -9.52
CA ALA A 279 -4.77 0.75 -10.27
C ALA A 279 -6.28 0.90 -10.35
N THR A 280 -6.81 2.11 -10.14
CA THR A 280 -8.24 2.40 -10.29
C THR A 280 -8.50 3.88 -10.56
N GLY A 281 -9.50 4.19 -11.37
CA GLY A 281 -10.07 5.52 -11.56
C GLY A 281 -11.36 5.76 -10.74
N ASN A 282 -11.73 4.84 -9.83
CA ASN A 282 -12.99 4.88 -9.09
C ASN A 282 -12.75 4.99 -7.58
N VAL A 283 -13.36 6.01 -6.95
CA VAL A 283 -13.25 6.27 -5.50
C VAL A 283 -13.81 5.11 -4.66
N ALA A 284 -14.88 4.43 -5.11
CA ALA A 284 -15.42 3.28 -4.37
C ALA A 284 -14.40 2.13 -4.33
N HIS A 285 -13.72 1.87 -5.44
CA HIS A 285 -12.65 0.86 -5.49
C HIS A 285 -11.44 1.26 -4.63
N VAL A 286 -11.11 2.57 -4.52
CA VAL A 286 -10.07 3.02 -3.59
C VAL A 286 -10.40 2.61 -2.16
N ARG A 287 -11.62 2.90 -1.71
CA ARG A 287 -12.06 2.56 -0.34
C ARG A 287 -12.06 1.05 -0.11
N GLU A 288 -12.50 0.29 -1.10
CA GLU A 288 -12.50 -1.16 -1.09
C GLU A 288 -11.07 -1.72 -0.98
N ASN A 289 -10.16 -1.26 -1.84
CA ASN A 289 -8.76 -1.69 -1.85
C ASN A 289 -8.05 -1.32 -0.54
N MET A 290 -8.25 -0.10 -0.05
CA MET A 290 -7.63 0.36 1.20
C MET A 290 -8.11 -0.41 2.43
N ALA A 291 -9.33 -0.93 2.43
CA ALA A 291 -9.84 -1.79 3.50
C ALA A 291 -9.03 -3.10 3.64
N ALA A 292 -8.38 -3.57 2.57
CA ALA A 292 -7.47 -4.72 2.64
C ALA A 292 -6.19 -4.46 3.45
N ALA A 293 -5.87 -3.20 3.75
CA ALA A 293 -4.72 -2.83 4.58
C ALA A 293 -4.95 -3.02 6.08
N SER A 294 -6.16 -3.35 6.51
CA SER A 294 -6.55 -3.48 7.92
C SER A 294 -7.20 -4.84 8.23
N GLY A 295 -7.30 -5.16 9.54
CA GLY A 295 -7.87 -6.41 10.03
C GLY A 295 -6.95 -7.63 9.87
N PRO A 296 -7.45 -8.84 10.16
CA PRO A 296 -6.69 -10.07 10.09
C PRO A 296 -6.21 -10.36 8.66
N LEU A 297 -5.03 -10.98 8.54
CA LEU A 297 -4.52 -11.49 7.27
C LEU A 297 -4.71 -13.01 7.17
N PRO A 298 -4.89 -13.54 5.95
CA PRO A 298 -4.96 -14.98 5.74
C PRO A 298 -3.64 -15.65 6.14
N ASP A 299 -3.75 -16.72 6.92
CA ASP A 299 -2.65 -17.64 7.20
C ASP A 299 -2.30 -18.50 5.97
N ALA A 300 -1.34 -19.38 6.09
CA ALA A 300 -0.91 -20.28 5.00
C ALA A 300 -2.08 -21.11 4.45
N LYS A 301 -2.93 -21.65 5.33
CA LYS A 301 -4.06 -22.49 4.94
C LYS A 301 -5.13 -21.70 4.17
N LEU A 302 -5.44 -20.48 4.61
CA LEU A 302 -6.39 -19.62 3.91
C LEU A 302 -5.82 -19.12 2.57
N ARG A 303 -4.50 -18.91 2.49
CA ARG A 303 -3.84 -18.59 1.22
C ARG A 303 -3.94 -19.76 0.23
N GLU A 304 -3.67 -20.99 0.65
CA GLU A 304 -3.84 -22.20 -0.18
C GLU A 304 -5.28 -22.35 -0.68
N ARG A 305 -6.28 -22.14 0.20
CA ARG A 305 -7.69 -22.16 -0.18
C ARG A 305 -8.03 -21.05 -1.19
N THR A 306 -7.44 -19.86 -1.05
CA THR A 306 -7.62 -18.77 -2.02
C THR A 306 -7.06 -19.18 -3.40
N ILE A 307 -5.88 -19.78 -3.44
CA ILE A 307 -5.27 -20.30 -4.67
C ILE A 307 -6.21 -21.31 -5.36
N ALA A 308 -6.62 -22.34 -4.64
CA ALA A 308 -7.48 -23.38 -5.19
C ALA A 308 -8.81 -22.84 -5.76
N LEU A 309 -9.42 -21.86 -5.07
CA LEU A 309 -10.63 -21.20 -5.56
C LEU A 309 -10.41 -20.37 -6.83
N VAL A 310 -9.29 -19.70 -6.91
CA VAL A 310 -8.96 -18.82 -8.04
C VAL A 310 -8.51 -19.62 -9.26
N GLU A 311 -7.73 -20.70 -9.08
CA GLU A 311 -7.32 -21.61 -10.17
C GLU A 311 -8.49 -22.36 -10.79
N GLY A 312 -9.55 -22.62 -10.01
CA GLY A 312 -10.77 -23.24 -10.49
C GLY A 312 -11.78 -22.22 -11.08
N ALA A 313 -11.43 -20.96 -11.28
CA ALA A 313 -12.27 -19.91 -11.81
C ALA A 313 -12.05 -19.71 -13.32
#